data_39dd49bf0120bc68e7a6b0b3a205a507
#
_entry.id   39dd49bf0120bc68e7a6b0b3a205a507
#
_cell.length_a   1.000
_cell.length_b   1.000
_cell.length_c   1.000
_cell.angle_alpha   90.00
_cell.angle_beta   90.00
_cell.angle_gamma   90.00
#
_symmetry.space_group_name_H-M   'P 1'
#
loop_
_entity.id
_entity.type
_entity.pdbx_description
1 polymer ?
#
loop_
_entity_poly.entity_id
_entity_poly.type
_entity_poly.pdbx_seq_one_letter_code
_entity_poly.pdbx_strand_id
1 'polypeptide(L)'
;DYGDFENWQLDLINIVRDESHYFIPQIKTKILNEGWASFWHYKLLHELEIPQKFHIPFLKMHNAVVRPHIGGLNPYHIGFHIFQKIEKEKGLDECFFVREVHDDASALRAYLDQEDMEKLNLFEYKRQRKSGDIFVTDVSDEEGWKDVKNSLIRNTGVSGIPLIYVTDVNRKTNTIELKHEHDGRDLDLNYAEEVVKSIKRLWDGEVKLFTIVEEELWEI
;
A
#
# COMPACT_ATOMS: atom_id res chain seq x y z
N ASP A 1 33.19 5.32 3.17
CA ASP A 1 33.79 4.52 4.26
C ASP A 1 32.66 4.25 5.27
N TYR A 2 32.05 3.09 5.16
CA TYR A 2 30.87 2.70 5.94
C TYR A 2 31.27 1.66 6.99
N GLY A 3 31.97 2.09 8.04
CA GLY A 3 32.42 1.20 9.11
C GLY A 3 33.44 0.15 8.67
N ASP A 4 34.07 -0.51 9.63
CA ASP A 4 34.96 -1.63 9.41
C ASP A 4 34.17 -2.93 9.24
N PHE A 5 33.40 -3.05 8.14
CA PHE A 5 32.70 -4.29 7.82
C PHE A 5 33.65 -5.28 7.13
N GLU A 6 33.60 -6.53 7.56
CA GLU A 6 34.21 -7.62 6.84
C GLU A 6 33.47 -7.91 5.54
N ASN A 7 34.10 -8.49 4.54
CA ASN A 7 33.52 -8.74 3.21
C ASN A 7 32.21 -9.53 3.29
N TRP A 8 32.15 -10.55 4.14
CA TRP A 8 30.91 -11.35 4.30
C TRP A 8 29.73 -10.56 4.88
N GLN A 9 30.00 -9.54 5.72
CA GLN A 9 28.95 -8.65 6.25
C GLN A 9 28.39 -7.74 5.16
N LEU A 10 29.28 -7.22 4.28
CA LEU A 10 28.87 -6.44 3.11
C LEU A 10 28.08 -7.30 2.13
N ASP A 11 28.45 -8.56 1.94
CA ASP A 11 27.70 -9.50 1.10
C ASP A 11 26.29 -9.74 1.65
N LEU A 12 26.11 -9.92 2.96
CA LEU A 12 24.80 -10.05 3.59
C LEU A 12 23.92 -8.79 3.40
N ILE A 13 24.51 -7.60 3.58
CA ILE A 13 23.79 -6.34 3.36
C ILE A 13 23.34 -6.23 1.90
N ASN A 14 24.21 -6.58 0.94
CA ASN A 14 23.88 -6.56 -0.47
C ASN A 14 22.75 -7.56 -0.82
N ILE A 15 22.81 -8.78 -0.27
CA ILE A 15 21.75 -9.77 -0.47
C ILE A 15 20.41 -9.23 0.02
N VAL A 16 20.35 -8.69 1.26
CA VAL A 16 19.10 -8.13 1.82
C VAL A 16 18.61 -6.95 0.98
N ARG A 17 19.51 -6.08 0.50
CA ARG A 17 19.16 -4.98 -0.40
C ARG A 17 18.53 -5.49 -1.69
N ASP A 18 19.17 -6.46 -2.33
CA ASP A 18 18.75 -6.97 -3.63
C ASP A 18 17.40 -7.73 -3.50
N GLU A 19 17.20 -8.49 -2.42
CA GLU A 19 15.92 -9.10 -2.11
C GLU A 19 14.82 -8.05 -1.84
N SER A 20 15.14 -6.98 -1.11
CA SER A 20 14.19 -5.89 -0.87
C SER A 20 13.75 -5.22 -2.17
N HIS A 21 14.71 -4.99 -3.09
CA HIS A 21 14.41 -4.47 -4.44
C HIS A 21 13.52 -5.41 -5.26
N TYR A 22 13.68 -6.72 -5.11
CA TYR A 22 12.85 -7.72 -5.77
C TYR A 22 11.37 -7.59 -5.41
N PHE A 23 11.04 -7.19 -4.18
CA PHE A 23 9.66 -7.05 -3.74
C PHE A 23 9.00 -5.72 -4.16
N ILE A 24 9.76 -4.71 -4.59
CA ILE A 24 9.19 -3.41 -5.00
C ILE A 24 8.14 -3.54 -6.10
N PRO A 25 8.36 -4.27 -7.22
CA PRO A 25 7.33 -4.46 -8.24
C PRO A 25 6.06 -5.12 -7.70
N GLN A 26 6.21 -6.12 -6.81
CA GLN A 26 5.08 -6.82 -6.19
C GLN A 26 4.24 -5.90 -5.30
N ILE A 27 4.90 -5.00 -4.54
CA ILE A 27 4.23 -4.00 -3.72
C ILE A 27 3.46 -3.01 -4.61
N LYS A 28 4.04 -2.60 -5.75
CA LYS A 28 3.45 -1.66 -6.69
C LYS A 28 2.25 -2.22 -7.46
N THR A 29 2.10 -3.53 -7.53
CA THR A 29 1.08 -4.21 -8.35
C THR A 29 0.19 -5.14 -7.53
N LYS A 30 0.07 -4.93 -6.24
CA LYS A 30 -0.70 -5.81 -5.35
C LYS A 30 -2.18 -5.85 -5.71
N ILE A 31 -2.79 -4.70 -5.94
CA ILE A 31 -4.22 -4.59 -6.31
C ILE A 31 -4.47 -5.29 -7.66
N LEU A 32 -3.63 -5.02 -8.64
CA LEU A 32 -3.75 -5.64 -9.95
C LEU A 32 -3.53 -7.16 -9.88
N ASN A 33 -2.54 -7.65 -9.15
CA ASN A 33 -2.26 -9.08 -9.03
C ASN A 33 -3.39 -9.83 -8.33
N GLU A 34 -3.89 -9.31 -7.20
CA GLU A 34 -4.98 -9.93 -6.45
C GLU A 34 -6.31 -9.83 -7.20
N GLY A 35 -6.53 -8.69 -7.87
CA GLY A 35 -7.68 -8.49 -8.75
C GLY A 35 -7.67 -9.44 -9.95
N TRP A 36 -6.52 -9.60 -10.60
CA TRP A 36 -6.33 -10.54 -11.70
C TRP A 36 -6.62 -11.98 -11.30
N ALA A 37 -6.07 -12.40 -10.15
CA ALA A 37 -6.29 -13.73 -9.62
C ALA A 37 -7.79 -13.97 -9.33
N SER A 38 -8.47 -13.01 -8.68
CA SER A 38 -9.89 -13.09 -8.36
C SER A 38 -10.77 -13.07 -9.61
N PHE A 39 -10.42 -12.24 -10.60
CA PHE A 39 -11.13 -12.13 -11.88
C PHE A 39 -11.10 -13.46 -12.65
N TRP A 40 -9.90 -14.03 -12.82
CA TRP A 40 -9.77 -15.30 -13.51
C TRP A 40 -10.34 -16.49 -12.73
N HIS A 41 -10.17 -16.48 -11.40
CA HIS A 41 -10.79 -17.51 -10.56
C HIS A 41 -12.32 -17.52 -10.73
N TYR A 42 -12.93 -16.33 -10.70
CA TYR A 42 -14.37 -16.20 -10.92
C TYR A 42 -14.77 -16.63 -12.33
N LYS A 43 -14.09 -16.10 -13.36
CA LYS A 43 -14.41 -16.33 -14.76
C LYS A 43 -14.24 -17.81 -15.14
N LEU A 44 -13.11 -18.41 -14.83
CA LEU A 44 -12.83 -19.81 -15.16
C LEU A 44 -13.80 -20.78 -14.47
N LEU A 45 -14.15 -20.54 -13.20
CA LEU A 45 -15.11 -21.40 -12.50
C LEU A 45 -16.55 -21.22 -12.95
N HIS A 46 -16.89 -20.10 -13.58
CA HIS A 46 -18.18 -19.92 -14.25
C HIS A 46 -18.23 -20.60 -15.63
N GLU A 47 -17.11 -20.63 -16.35
CA GLU A 47 -16.99 -21.32 -17.65
C GLU A 47 -16.91 -22.85 -17.48
N LEU A 48 -16.38 -23.31 -16.33
CA LEU A 48 -16.35 -24.73 -16.03
C LEU A 48 -17.72 -25.22 -15.58
N GLU A 49 -18.19 -26.32 -16.17
CA GLU A 49 -19.41 -27.00 -15.73
C GLU A 49 -19.18 -27.77 -14.42
N ILE A 50 -18.89 -27.02 -13.34
CA ILE A 50 -18.72 -27.62 -12.01
C ILE A 50 -20.03 -28.23 -11.52
N PRO A 51 -20.02 -29.36 -10.79
CA PRO A 51 -21.23 -29.97 -10.25
C PRO A 51 -22.02 -28.97 -9.38
N GLN A 52 -23.35 -28.94 -9.52
CA GLN A 52 -24.23 -27.98 -8.88
C GLN A 52 -24.02 -27.82 -7.37
N LYS A 53 -23.65 -28.91 -6.68
CA LYS A 53 -23.37 -28.90 -5.24
C LYS A 53 -22.20 -27.98 -4.83
N PHE A 54 -21.32 -27.61 -5.75
CA PHE A 54 -20.15 -26.75 -5.50
C PHE A 54 -20.38 -25.29 -5.85
N HIS A 55 -21.46 -24.92 -6.56
CA HIS A 55 -21.74 -23.53 -6.95
C HIS A 55 -21.88 -22.59 -5.75
N ILE A 56 -22.72 -22.94 -4.77
CA ILE A 56 -22.94 -22.11 -3.59
C ILE A 56 -21.69 -22.05 -2.71
N PRO A 57 -20.99 -23.15 -2.39
CA PRO A 57 -19.68 -23.08 -1.72
C PRO A 57 -18.68 -22.18 -2.41
N PHE A 58 -18.56 -22.29 -3.74
CA PHE A 58 -17.68 -21.44 -4.53
C PHE A 58 -18.02 -19.95 -4.38
N LEU A 59 -19.29 -19.57 -4.62
CA LEU A 59 -19.73 -18.18 -4.50
C LEU A 59 -19.51 -17.61 -3.09
N LYS A 60 -19.74 -18.42 -2.05
CA LYS A 60 -19.47 -18.00 -0.67
C LYS A 60 -17.99 -17.73 -0.42
N MET A 61 -17.11 -18.60 -0.92
CA MET A 61 -15.66 -18.44 -0.78
C MET A 61 -15.17 -17.22 -1.57
N HIS A 62 -15.59 -17.07 -2.82
CA HIS A 62 -15.23 -15.93 -3.65
C HIS A 62 -15.68 -14.62 -3.01
N ASN A 63 -16.95 -14.53 -2.62
CA ASN A 63 -17.48 -13.32 -1.99
C ASN A 63 -16.80 -13.00 -0.63
N ALA A 64 -16.35 -14.00 0.11
CA ALA A 64 -15.59 -13.79 1.34
C ALA A 64 -14.21 -13.15 1.08
N VAL A 65 -13.58 -13.47 -0.06
CA VAL A 65 -12.29 -12.88 -0.48
C VAL A 65 -12.48 -11.46 -1.00
N VAL A 66 -13.43 -11.25 -1.90
CA VAL A 66 -13.63 -9.94 -2.57
C VAL A 66 -14.52 -8.96 -1.80
N ARG A 67 -14.98 -9.29 -0.61
CA ARG A 67 -15.83 -8.36 0.18
C ARG A 67 -15.05 -7.11 0.61
N PRO A 68 -15.72 -5.94 0.74
CA PRO A 68 -15.09 -4.74 1.28
C PRO A 68 -14.62 -4.96 2.73
N HIS A 69 -13.52 -4.30 3.11
CA HIS A 69 -13.03 -4.26 4.48
C HIS A 69 -13.43 -2.94 5.14
N ILE A 70 -13.91 -2.99 6.37
CA ILE A 70 -14.21 -1.78 7.15
C ILE A 70 -12.90 -1.18 7.65
N GLY A 71 -12.68 0.10 7.36
CA GLY A 71 -11.50 0.84 7.80
C GLY A 71 -10.20 0.46 7.09
N GLY A 72 -10.29 -0.13 5.90
CA GLY A 72 -9.13 -0.47 5.10
C GLY A 72 -9.49 -0.87 3.68
N LEU A 73 -8.47 -0.87 2.82
CA LEU A 73 -8.60 -1.26 1.42
C LEU A 73 -8.47 -2.77 1.28
N ASN A 74 -9.44 -3.42 0.63
CA ASN A 74 -9.26 -4.79 0.16
C ASN A 74 -8.76 -4.79 -1.30
N PRO A 75 -7.49 -5.18 -1.56
CA PRO A 75 -6.95 -5.20 -2.92
C PRO A 75 -7.71 -6.15 -3.85
N TYR A 76 -8.22 -7.27 -3.34
CA TYR A 76 -9.05 -8.21 -4.10
C TYR A 76 -10.35 -7.56 -4.56
N HIS A 77 -11.01 -6.81 -3.68
CA HIS A 77 -12.27 -6.13 -3.97
C HIS A 77 -12.12 -5.12 -5.11
N ILE A 78 -11.17 -4.21 -4.98
CA ILE A 78 -10.95 -3.14 -5.96
C ILE A 78 -10.39 -3.70 -7.26
N GLY A 79 -9.39 -4.57 -7.19
CA GLY A 79 -8.78 -5.14 -8.38
C GLY A 79 -9.76 -6.00 -9.18
N PHE A 80 -10.60 -6.80 -8.53
CA PHE A 80 -11.66 -7.56 -9.17
C PHE A 80 -12.65 -6.64 -9.90
N HIS A 81 -13.12 -5.58 -9.25
CA HIS A 81 -14.02 -4.61 -9.85
C HIS A 81 -13.39 -3.94 -11.09
N ILE A 82 -12.13 -3.51 -11.00
CA ILE A 82 -11.42 -2.89 -12.12
C ILE A 82 -11.39 -3.82 -13.33
N PHE A 83 -11.00 -5.09 -13.17
CA PHE A 83 -10.94 -6.02 -14.30
C PHE A 83 -12.33 -6.37 -14.86
N GLN A 84 -13.35 -6.47 -14.03
CA GLN A 84 -14.73 -6.65 -14.52
C GLN A 84 -15.21 -5.44 -15.33
N LYS A 85 -14.92 -4.22 -14.88
CA LYS A 85 -15.26 -2.99 -15.59
C LYS A 85 -14.54 -2.94 -16.94
N ILE A 86 -13.23 -3.18 -16.96
CA ILE A 86 -12.41 -3.15 -18.18
C ILE A 86 -12.93 -4.19 -19.19
N GLU A 87 -13.18 -5.42 -18.76
CA GLU A 87 -13.72 -6.46 -19.65
C GLU A 87 -15.06 -6.04 -20.24
N LYS A 88 -15.96 -5.48 -19.44
CA LYS A 88 -17.28 -5.04 -19.86
C LYS A 88 -17.24 -3.88 -20.87
N GLU A 89 -16.34 -2.92 -20.65
CA GLU A 89 -16.29 -1.68 -21.45
C GLU A 89 -15.37 -1.80 -22.67
N LYS A 90 -14.27 -2.54 -22.56
CA LYS A 90 -13.19 -2.56 -23.55
C LYS A 90 -12.80 -3.97 -24.03
N GLY A 91 -13.31 -5.00 -23.38
CA GLY A 91 -13.02 -6.38 -23.71
C GLY A 91 -11.84 -6.99 -22.97
N LEU A 92 -11.65 -8.29 -23.19
CA LEU A 92 -10.66 -9.09 -22.44
C LEU A 92 -9.21 -8.72 -22.79
N ASP A 93 -8.94 -8.36 -24.03
CA ASP A 93 -7.58 -7.96 -24.49
C ASP A 93 -7.06 -6.75 -23.72
N GLU A 94 -7.93 -5.78 -23.42
CA GLU A 94 -7.57 -4.64 -22.60
C GLU A 94 -7.19 -5.05 -21.16
N CYS A 95 -7.82 -6.09 -20.60
CA CYS A 95 -7.44 -6.62 -19.30
C CYS A 95 -5.98 -7.12 -19.28
N PHE A 96 -5.54 -7.80 -20.34
CA PHE A 96 -4.14 -8.22 -20.49
C PHE A 96 -3.20 -7.03 -20.65
N PHE A 97 -3.57 -6.05 -21.47
CA PHE A 97 -2.79 -4.83 -21.66
C PHE A 97 -2.60 -4.08 -20.33
N VAL A 98 -3.67 -3.88 -19.58
CA VAL A 98 -3.61 -3.18 -18.27
C VAL A 98 -2.69 -3.90 -17.30
N ARG A 99 -2.76 -5.23 -17.25
CA ARG A 99 -1.87 -6.03 -16.39
C ARG A 99 -0.40 -5.89 -16.76
N GLU A 100 -0.06 -5.67 -18.04
CA GLU A 100 1.31 -5.55 -18.52
C GLU A 100 1.91 -4.15 -18.26
N VAL A 101 1.10 -3.08 -18.41
CA VAL A 101 1.63 -1.72 -18.50
C VAL A 101 1.33 -0.85 -17.28
N HIS A 102 0.38 -1.23 -16.43
CA HIS A 102 -0.01 -0.46 -15.26
C HIS A 102 0.57 -1.01 -13.95
N ASP A 103 0.89 -0.10 -13.05
CA ASP A 103 0.95 -0.36 -11.61
C ASP A 103 -0.40 0.00 -10.95
N ASP A 104 -0.52 -0.30 -9.67
CA ASP A 104 -1.76 -0.03 -8.93
C ASP A 104 -2.16 1.44 -8.98
N ALA A 105 -1.22 2.36 -8.77
CA ALA A 105 -1.49 3.78 -8.75
C ALA A 105 -1.99 4.30 -10.11
N SER A 106 -1.37 3.87 -11.20
CA SER A 106 -1.78 4.26 -12.56
C SER A 106 -3.10 3.62 -12.98
N ALA A 107 -3.36 2.37 -12.57
CA ALA A 107 -4.63 1.71 -12.83
C ALA A 107 -5.78 2.37 -12.06
N LEU A 108 -5.60 2.69 -10.79
CA LEU A 108 -6.59 3.41 -9.99
C LEU A 108 -6.92 4.79 -10.60
N ARG A 109 -5.90 5.51 -11.10
CA ARG A 109 -6.14 6.81 -11.77
C ARG A 109 -6.95 6.65 -13.05
N ALA A 110 -6.63 5.65 -13.86
CA ALA A 110 -7.21 5.47 -15.18
C ALA A 110 -8.62 4.85 -15.18
N TYR A 111 -8.89 3.92 -14.25
CA TYR A 111 -10.06 3.05 -14.31
C TYR A 111 -11.06 3.19 -13.16
N LEU A 112 -10.75 3.91 -12.08
CA LEU A 112 -11.74 4.27 -11.06
C LEU A 112 -12.31 5.65 -11.34
N ASP A 113 -13.61 5.73 -11.53
CA ASP A 113 -14.38 6.98 -11.61
C ASP A 113 -15.28 7.18 -10.37
N GLN A 114 -16.11 8.23 -10.40
CA GLN A 114 -17.01 8.53 -9.30
C GLN A 114 -18.02 7.41 -9.06
N GLU A 115 -18.61 6.85 -10.12
CA GLU A 115 -19.60 5.77 -10.02
C GLU A 115 -19.00 4.54 -9.34
N ASP A 116 -17.75 4.21 -9.66
CA ASP A 116 -17.03 3.10 -9.02
C ASP A 116 -16.76 3.36 -7.54
N MET A 117 -16.33 4.59 -7.21
CA MET A 117 -16.05 4.98 -5.82
C MET A 117 -17.31 4.85 -4.95
N GLU A 118 -18.45 5.30 -5.48
CA GLU A 118 -19.76 5.16 -4.80
C GLU A 118 -20.19 3.70 -4.69
N LYS A 119 -20.13 2.91 -5.77
CA LYS A 119 -20.47 1.49 -5.79
C LYS A 119 -19.66 0.66 -4.81
N LEU A 120 -18.36 0.94 -4.75
CA LEU A 120 -17.44 0.22 -3.88
C LEU A 120 -17.51 0.70 -2.43
N ASN A 121 -18.31 1.74 -2.13
CA ASN A 121 -18.39 2.39 -0.83
C ASN A 121 -17.00 2.76 -0.29
N LEU A 122 -16.20 3.41 -1.14
CA LEU A 122 -14.86 3.83 -0.76
C LEU A 122 -14.96 5.16 0.00
N PHE A 123 -14.40 5.15 1.21
CA PHE A 123 -14.37 6.28 2.12
C PHE A 123 -12.97 6.50 2.61
N GLU A 124 -12.63 7.73 2.96
CA GLU A 124 -11.44 8.00 3.74
C GLU A 124 -11.72 7.76 5.23
N TYR A 125 -10.85 7.01 5.88
CA TYR A 125 -10.98 6.64 7.29
C TYR A 125 -9.82 7.18 8.10
N LYS A 126 -10.12 7.75 9.25
CA LYS A 126 -9.12 8.11 10.25
C LYS A 126 -9.34 7.29 11.53
N ARG A 127 -8.28 6.65 12.01
CA ARG A 127 -8.32 5.93 13.29
C ARG A 127 -7.89 6.87 14.41
N GLN A 128 -8.72 6.99 15.44
CA GLN A 128 -8.37 7.78 16.61
C GLN A 128 -7.34 7.03 17.45
N ARG A 129 -6.19 7.67 17.72
CA ARG A 129 -5.05 7.03 18.42
C ARG A 129 -5.39 6.53 19.83
N LYS A 130 -6.23 7.26 20.59
CA LYS A 130 -6.53 6.94 22.00
C LYS A 130 -7.58 5.85 22.18
N SER A 131 -8.61 5.81 21.35
CA SER A 131 -9.72 4.86 21.48
C SER A 131 -9.64 3.69 20.48
N GLY A 132 -8.88 3.86 19.39
CA GLY A 132 -8.85 2.92 18.28
C GLY A 132 -10.07 2.99 17.37
N ASP A 133 -11.01 3.92 17.62
CA ASP A 133 -12.21 4.10 16.83
C ASP A 133 -11.89 4.57 15.41
N ILE A 134 -12.70 4.12 14.45
CA ILE A 134 -12.57 4.46 13.05
C ILE A 134 -13.68 5.44 12.69
N PHE A 135 -13.29 6.59 12.18
CA PHE A 135 -14.21 7.62 11.69
C PHE A 135 -14.06 7.78 10.18
N VAL A 136 -15.18 7.97 9.51
CA VAL A 136 -15.19 8.39 8.11
C VAL A 136 -14.88 9.90 8.10
N THR A 137 -13.81 10.29 7.40
CA THR A 137 -13.41 11.70 7.26
C THR A 137 -13.92 12.29 5.96
N ASP A 138 -13.96 11.48 4.90
CA ASP A 138 -14.48 11.87 3.60
C ASP A 138 -15.32 10.77 2.97
N VAL A 139 -16.35 11.15 2.24
CA VAL A 139 -17.25 10.28 1.48
C VAL A 139 -17.10 10.54 -0.01
N SER A 140 -17.31 9.50 -0.82
CA SER A 140 -17.19 9.57 -2.28
C SER A 140 -18.49 10.12 -2.91
N ASP A 141 -18.92 11.30 -2.47
CA ASP A 141 -20.01 12.06 -3.10
C ASP A 141 -19.51 12.91 -4.28
N GLU A 142 -20.33 13.79 -4.80
CA GLU A 142 -20.01 14.62 -5.97
C GLU A 142 -18.77 15.51 -5.77
N GLU A 143 -18.46 15.93 -4.55
CA GLU A 143 -17.33 16.80 -4.22
C GLU A 143 -16.12 16.01 -3.68
N GLY A 144 -16.36 15.06 -2.78
CA GLY A 144 -15.31 14.36 -2.03
C GLY A 144 -14.64 13.18 -2.75
N TRP A 145 -15.26 12.61 -3.79
CA TRP A 145 -14.74 11.40 -4.42
C TRP A 145 -13.29 11.52 -4.96
N LYS A 146 -12.90 12.72 -5.41
CA LYS A 146 -11.55 12.95 -5.91
C LYS A 146 -10.51 12.91 -4.80
N ASP A 147 -10.86 13.44 -3.65
CA ASP A 147 -9.97 13.46 -2.49
C ASP A 147 -9.83 12.07 -1.90
N VAL A 148 -10.92 11.31 -1.80
CA VAL A 148 -10.89 9.90 -1.41
C VAL A 148 -10.05 9.09 -2.42
N LYS A 149 -10.22 9.29 -3.72
CA LYS A 149 -9.43 8.64 -4.76
C LYS A 149 -7.93 9.00 -4.65
N ASN A 150 -7.62 10.27 -4.46
CA ASN A 150 -6.24 10.73 -4.30
C ASN A 150 -5.60 10.15 -3.02
N SER A 151 -6.34 10.10 -1.92
CA SER A 151 -5.92 9.47 -0.68
C SER A 151 -5.65 7.97 -0.89
N LEU A 152 -6.54 7.28 -1.58
CA LEU A 152 -6.36 5.88 -1.95
C LEU A 152 -5.06 5.65 -2.72
N ILE A 153 -4.83 6.45 -3.76
CA ILE A 153 -3.63 6.36 -4.60
C ILE A 153 -2.36 6.63 -3.78
N ARG A 154 -2.37 7.66 -2.91
CA ARG A 154 -1.24 7.97 -2.02
C ARG A 154 -0.92 6.84 -1.05
N ASN A 155 -1.92 6.07 -0.64
CA ASN A 155 -1.75 4.95 0.29
C ASN A 155 -1.47 3.60 -0.40
N THR A 156 -1.31 3.59 -1.72
CA THR A 156 -1.12 2.37 -2.51
C THR A 156 0.34 2.18 -2.91
N GLY A 157 0.79 0.94 -2.87
CA GLY A 157 2.14 0.55 -3.29
C GLY A 157 3.22 1.17 -2.40
N VAL A 158 4.33 1.55 -3.02
CA VAL A 158 5.45 2.20 -2.31
C VAL A 158 5.11 3.61 -1.81
N SER A 159 4.09 4.24 -2.38
CA SER A 159 3.61 5.55 -1.90
C SER A 159 2.98 5.47 -0.51
N GLY A 160 2.61 4.29 -0.05
CA GLY A 160 2.14 4.03 1.32
C GLY A 160 3.26 3.92 2.37
N ILE A 161 4.53 3.89 1.93
CA ILE A 161 5.70 3.77 2.81
C ILE A 161 6.21 5.19 3.12
N PRO A 162 6.49 5.52 4.40
CA PRO A 162 7.08 6.81 4.74
C PRO A 162 8.44 7.01 4.07
N LEU A 163 8.66 8.18 3.48
CA LEU A 163 9.96 8.56 2.93
C LEU A 163 10.80 9.19 4.03
N ILE A 164 11.89 8.52 4.39
CA ILE A 164 12.83 9.00 5.41
C ILE A 164 14.22 9.05 4.78
N TYR A 165 14.91 10.17 4.91
CA TYR A 165 16.24 10.37 4.34
C TYR A 165 17.21 10.95 5.38
N VAL A 166 18.50 10.71 5.14
CA VAL A 166 19.59 11.23 5.97
C VAL A 166 19.80 12.70 5.61
N THR A 167 19.73 13.59 6.61
CA THR A 167 19.97 15.03 6.45
C THR A 167 21.39 15.42 6.84
N ASP A 168 21.93 14.79 7.88
CA ASP A 168 23.29 15.05 8.33
C ASP A 168 23.93 13.80 8.95
N VAL A 169 25.26 13.76 8.87
CA VAL A 169 26.10 12.72 9.51
C VAL A 169 27.29 13.40 10.19
N ASN A 170 27.21 13.56 11.50
CA ASN A 170 28.28 14.12 12.28
C ASN A 170 29.20 13.01 12.84
N ARG A 171 30.33 12.79 12.17
CA ARG A 171 31.30 11.75 12.58
C ARG A 171 32.03 12.07 13.87
N LYS A 172 32.10 13.35 14.30
CA LYS A 172 32.80 13.73 15.54
C LYS A 172 31.99 13.38 16.77
N THR A 173 30.68 13.52 16.70
CA THR A 173 29.73 13.20 17.77
C THR A 173 29.10 11.81 17.57
N ASN A 174 29.42 11.14 16.46
CA ASN A 174 28.81 9.89 16.03
C ASN A 174 27.26 9.98 15.97
N THR A 175 26.75 11.07 15.38
CA THR A 175 25.33 11.36 15.27
C THR A 175 24.88 11.29 13.82
N ILE A 176 23.74 10.63 13.56
CA ILE A 176 23.04 10.65 12.30
C ILE A 176 21.68 11.35 12.47
N GLU A 177 21.38 12.29 11.59
CA GLU A 177 20.11 12.96 11.53
C GLU A 177 19.28 12.47 10.35
N LEU A 178 18.04 12.08 10.65
CA LEU A 178 17.05 11.57 9.71
C LEU A 178 15.88 12.54 9.65
N LYS A 179 15.28 12.68 8.49
CA LYS A 179 14.08 13.48 8.31
C LYS A 179 13.01 12.70 7.57
N HIS A 180 11.82 12.67 8.13
CA HIS A 180 10.62 12.20 7.46
C HIS A 180 10.08 13.29 6.52
N GLU A 181 9.91 12.95 5.24
CA GLU A 181 9.20 13.81 4.28
C GLU A 181 7.69 13.70 4.56
N HIS A 182 7.20 14.64 5.35
CA HIS A 182 5.79 14.64 5.76
C HIS A 182 4.89 15.04 4.58
N ASP A 183 4.03 14.12 4.16
CA ASP A 183 3.13 14.27 3.03
C ASP A 183 1.65 14.44 3.46
N GLY A 184 1.42 14.90 4.69
CA GLY A 184 0.12 15.01 5.33
C GLY A 184 -0.25 13.80 6.17
N ARG A 185 0.61 12.78 6.26
CA ARG A 185 0.42 11.57 7.09
C ARG A 185 1.45 11.52 8.20
N ASP A 186 0.97 11.44 9.42
CA ASP A 186 1.82 11.31 10.60
C ASP A 186 2.42 9.89 10.69
N LEU A 187 3.67 9.79 11.18
CA LEU A 187 4.24 8.52 11.56
C LEU A 187 3.51 7.91 12.77
N ASP A 188 3.41 6.58 12.81
CA ASP A 188 3.13 5.88 14.07
C ASP A 188 4.35 6.02 14.98
N LEU A 189 4.22 6.86 16.02
CA LEU A 189 5.33 7.23 16.90
C LEU A 189 5.91 6.00 17.62
N ASN A 190 5.08 5.05 18.06
CA ASN A 190 5.56 3.85 18.72
C ASN A 190 6.43 3.01 17.79
N TYR A 191 5.98 2.86 16.54
CA TYR A 191 6.74 2.14 15.53
C TYR A 191 8.01 2.89 15.13
N ALA A 192 7.94 4.21 14.98
CA ALA A 192 9.08 5.06 14.65
C ALA A 192 10.17 4.99 15.73
N GLU A 193 9.80 5.01 17.01
CA GLU A 193 10.74 4.83 18.14
C GLU A 193 11.48 3.49 18.06
N GLU A 194 10.78 2.39 17.77
CA GLU A 194 11.39 1.06 17.65
C GLU A 194 12.35 0.99 16.45
N VAL A 195 11.99 1.65 15.34
CA VAL A 195 12.87 1.75 14.17
C VAL A 195 14.11 2.58 14.50
N VAL A 196 13.98 3.74 15.15
CA VAL A 196 15.11 4.58 15.59
C VAL A 196 16.04 3.80 16.53
N LYS A 197 15.49 3.06 17.51
CA LYS A 197 16.28 2.18 18.38
C LYS A 197 17.05 1.13 17.59
N SER A 198 16.44 0.56 16.57
CA SER A 198 17.10 -0.43 15.71
C SER A 198 18.23 0.19 14.87
N ILE A 199 18.00 1.38 14.31
CA ILE A 199 19.03 2.13 13.56
C ILE A 199 20.16 2.53 14.50
N LYS A 200 19.87 3.02 15.72
CA LYS A 200 20.87 3.38 16.74
C LYS A 200 21.79 2.21 17.06
N ARG A 201 21.23 0.99 17.18
CA ARG A 201 22.05 -0.23 17.39
C ARG A 201 22.97 -0.56 16.22
N LEU A 202 22.52 -0.31 14.98
CA LEU A 202 23.32 -0.54 13.77
C LEU A 202 24.37 0.56 13.56
N TRP A 203 24.01 1.80 13.89
CA TRP A 203 24.90 2.96 13.75
C TRP A 203 25.97 3.02 14.85
N ASP A 204 25.70 2.38 15.98
CA ASP A 204 26.51 2.43 17.21
C ASP A 204 26.78 3.86 17.70
N GLY A 205 25.74 4.72 17.63
CA GLY A 205 25.82 6.13 17.97
C GLY A 205 24.44 6.75 18.19
N GLU A 206 24.40 8.08 18.19
CA GLU A 206 23.13 8.80 18.32
C GLU A 206 22.39 8.88 16.99
N VAL A 207 21.08 8.65 17.04
CA VAL A 207 20.16 8.77 15.90
C VAL A 207 19.03 9.70 16.28
N LYS A 208 18.76 10.69 15.46
CA LYS A 208 17.67 11.64 15.62
C LYS A 208 16.77 11.57 14.40
N LEU A 209 15.48 11.37 14.60
CA LEU A 209 14.49 11.39 13.53
C LEU A 209 13.57 12.60 13.71
N PHE A 210 13.58 13.51 12.75
CA PHE A 210 12.68 14.65 12.71
C PHE A 210 11.44 14.33 11.86
N THR A 211 10.28 14.58 12.43
CA THR A 211 8.98 14.41 11.77
C THR A 211 7.99 15.48 12.18
N ILE A 212 6.90 15.60 11.45
CA ILE A 212 5.76 16.46 11.83
C ILE A 212 4.65 15.54 12.33
N VAL A 213 4.05 15.90 13.48
CA VAL A 213 2.89 15.22 14.05
C VAL A 213 1.91 16.27 14.55
N GLU A 214 0.66 16.21 14.07
CA GLU A 214 -0.37 17.21 14.42
C GLU A 214 0.11 18.66 14.17
N GLU A 215 0.80 18.87 13.04
CA GLU A 215 1.39 20.15 12.59
C GLU A 215 2.57 20.68 13.45
N GLU A 216 3.03 19.93 14.44
CA GLU A 216 4.18 20.26 15.27
C GLU A 216 5.42 19.42 14.88
N LEU A 217 6.60 20.05 14.99
CA LEU A 217 7.88 19.35 14.75
C LEU A 217 8.23 18.49 15.96
N TRP A 218 8.48 17.23 15.71
CA TRP A 218 8.89 16.24 16.71
C TRP A 218 10.30 15.72 16.42
N GLU A 219 11.09 15.50 17.48
CA GLU A 219 12.36 14.77 17.48
C GLU A 219 12.15 13.43 18.23
N ILE A 220 12.52 12.31 17.59
CA ILE A 220 12.45 10.94 18.10
C ILE A 220 13.87 10.41 18.26
#